data_b3b9c87b902c08e0f8df2235f8c7ed96
#
_entry.id   b3b9c87b902c08e0f8df2235f8c7ed96
#
_cell.length_a   1.000
_cell.length_b   1.000
_cell.length_c   1.000
_cell.angle_alpha   90.00
_cell.angle_beta   90.00
_cell.angle_gamma   90.00
#
_symmetry.space_group_name_H-M   'P 1'
#
loop_
_entity.id
_entity.type
_entity.pdbx_description
1 polymer ?
#
loop_
_entity_poly.entity_id
_entity_poly.type
_entity_poly.pdbx_seq_one_letter_code
_entity_poly.pdbx_strand_id
1 'polypeptide(L)' 'AFIFAGRSYIINIDHVDRITTAAIYLEDGIKIQAGAETIQDVKTRIMEYWRNVE' A
#
# COMPACT_ATOMS: atom_id res chain seq x y z
N ALA A 1 0.51 7.79 -8.19
CA ALA A 1 0.70 6.46 -8.75
C ALA A 1 -0.21 5.44 -8.06
N PHE A 2 -0.66 4.45 -8.79
CA PHE A 2 -1.57 3.42 -8.28
C PHE A 2 -0.90 2.06 -8.30
N ILE A 3 -1.17 1.27 -7.28
CA ILE A 3 -0.71 -0.12 -7.22
C ILE A 3 -1.87 -1.03 -6.83
N PHE A 4 -1.76 -2.30 -7.16
CA PHE A 4 -2.74 -3.29 -6.72
C PHE A 4 -2.37 -3.82 -5.35
N ALA A 5 -3.36 -3.87 -4.46
CA ALA A 5 -3.23 -4.52 -3.17
C ALA A 5 -4.08 -5.79 -3.21
N GLY A 6 -3.45 -6.90 -3.54
CA GLY A 6 -4.15 -8.13 -3.78
C GLY A 6 -4.92 -8.07 -5.10
N ARG A 7 -6.08 -8.71 -5.16
CA ARG A 7 -6.88 -8.79 -6.38
C ARG A 7 -8.04 -7.80 -6.42
N SER A 8 -8.36 -7.21 -5.28
CA SER A 8 -9.60 -6.44 -5.15
C SER A 8 -9.39 -4.95 -4.96
N TYR A 9 -8.19 -4.53 -4.61
CA TYR A 9 -7.95 -3.14 -4.26
C TYR A 9 -6.91 -2.49 -5.14
N ILE A 10 -7.20 -1.26 -5.53
CA ILE A 10 -6.23 -0.39 -6.20
C ILE A 10 -5.98 0.77 -5.24
N ILE A 11 -4.73 0.99 -4.88
CA ILE A 11 -4.34 2.00 -3.90
C ILE A 11 -3.51 3.07 -4.57
N ASN A 12 -3.84 4.33 -4.28
CA ASN A 12 -3.00 5.43 -4.70
C ASN A 12 -1.89 5.59 -3.67
N ILE A 13 -0.65 5.36 -4.10
CA ILE A 13 0.52 5.43 -3.22
C ILE A 13 0.62 6.77 -2.51
N ASP A 14 0.24 7.84 -3.19
CA ASP A 14 0.34 9.20 -2.64
C ASP A 14 -0.60 9.44 -1.46
N HIS A 15 -1.59 8.58 -1.29
CA HIS A 15 -2.57 8.70 -0.21
C HIS A 15 -2.38 7.69 0.92
N VAL A 16 -1.30 6.93 0.89
CA VAL A 16 -1.01 5.99 1.97
C VAL A 16 -0.46 6.74 3.17
N ASP A 17 -1.11 6.57 4.32
CA ASP A 17 -0.66 7.16 5.57
C ASP A 17 0.38 6.27 6.25
N ARG A 18 0.04 4.99 6.42
CA ARG A 18 0.99 4.04 7.02
C ARG A 18 0.57 2.61 6.68
N ILE A 19 1.50 1.70 6.87
CA ILE A 19 1.28 0.27 6.66
C ILE A 19 1.75 -0.48 7.90
N THR A 20 0.87 -1.35 8.42
CA THR A 20 1.24 -2.26 9.51
C THR A 20 1.40 -3.66 8.93
N THR A 21 1.62 -4.65 9.79
CA THR A 21 1.77 -6.04 9.35
C THR A 21 0.46 -6.67 8.87
N ALA A 22 -0.67 -6.03 9.13
CA ALA A 22 -1.98 -6.61 8.81
C ALA A 22 -2.91 -5.66 8.07
N ALA A 23 -2.53 -4.39 7.89
CA ALA A 23 -3.42 -3.41 7.29
C ALA A 23 -2.68 -2.26 6.64
N ILE A 24 -3.36 -1.61 5.72
CA ILE A 24 -2.89 -0.39 5.07
C ILE A 24 -3.84 0.73 5.44
N TYR A 25 -3.31 1.83 5.95
CA TYR A 25 -4.12 2.99 6.34
C TYR A 25 -3.94 4.10 5.33
N LEU A 26 -5.04 4.62 4.84
CA LEU A 26 -5.04 5.73 3.90
C LEU A 26 -5.36 7.04 4.62
N GLU A 27 -4.99 8.15 4.01
CA GLU A 27 -5.13 9.47 4.61
C GLU A 27 -6.56 9.85 4.96
N ASP A 28 -7.52 9.34 4.22
CA ASP A 28 -8.94 9.66 4.45
C ASP A 28 -9.60 8.77 5.52
N GLY A 29 -8.80 8.04 6.27
CA GLY A 29 -9.29 7.19 7.36
C GLY A 29 -9.71 5.81 6.93
N ILE A 30 -9.52 5.45 5.67
CA ILE A 30 -9.84 4.12 5.18
C ILE A 30 -8.76 3.14 5.63
N LYS A 31 -9.20 2.00 6.12
CA LYS A 31 -8.31 0.91 6.54
C LYS A 31 -8.56 -0.29 5.62
N ILE A 32 -7.53 -0.78 4.99
CA ILE A 32 -7.60 -1.96 4.14
C ILE A 32 -6.90 -3.12 4.84
N GLN A 33 -7.65 -4.15 5.20
CA GLN A 33 -7.07 -5.33 5.82
C GLN A 33 -6.65 -6.31 4.74
N ALA A 34 -5.47 -6.89 4.90
CA ALA A 34 -4.95 -7.84 3.94
C ALA A 34 -4.02 -8.82 4.63
N GLY A 35 -3.78 -9.96 3.99
CA GLY A 35 -2.85 -10.94 4.51
C GLY A 35 -1.42 -10.45 4.47
N ALA A 36 -0.55 -11.11 5.25
CA ALA A 36 0.85 -10.71 5.37
C ALA A 36 1.57 -10.67 4.02
N GLU A 37 1.27 -11.61 3.14
CA GLU A 37 1.87 -11.67 1.82
C GLU A 37 1.53 -10.45 0.98
N THR A 38 0.25 -10.07 0.98
CA THR A 38 -0.21 -8.90 0.25
C THR A 38 0.40 -7.63 0.82
N ILE A 39 0.45 -7.51 2.13
CA ILE A 39 1.04 -6.34 2.79
C ILE A 39 2.53 -6.22 2.43
N GLN A 40 3.24 -7.33 2.43
CA GLN A 40 4.66 -7.33 2.09
C GLN A 40 4.88 -6.90 0.64
N ASP A 41 4.04 -7.39 -0.26
CA ASP A 41 4.10 -7.03 -1.68
C ASP A 41 3.84 -5.53 -1.88
N VAL A 42 2.84 -5.01 -1.19
CA VAL A 42 2.52 -3.58 -1.28
C VAL A 42 3.67 -2.73 -0.74
N LYS A 43 4.25 -3.13 0.39
CA LYS A 43 5.40 -2.42 0.94
C LYS A 43 6.55 -2.35 -0.05
N THR A 44 6.84 -3.48 -0.69
CA THR A 44 7.93 -3.55 -1.66
C THR A 44 7.68 -2.61 -2.83
N ARG A 45 6.46 -2.58 -3.35
CA ARG A 45 6.10 -1.72 -4.48
C ARG A 45 6.17 -0.24 -4.12
N ILE A 46 5.74 0.11 -2.92
CA ILE A 46 5.82 1.50 -2.46
C ILE A 46 7.26 1.95 -2.31
N MET A 47 8.10 1.10 -1.74
CA MET A 47 9.52 1.42 -1.57
C MET A 47 10.21 1.59 -2.91
N GLU A 48 9.90 0.74 -3.88
CA GLU A 48 10.46 0.86 -5.23
C GLU A 48 10.01 2.16 -5.89
N TYR A 49 8.74 2.52 -5.73
CA TYR A 49 8.22 3.76 -6.29
C TYR A 49 8.98 4.97 -5.73
N TRP A 50 9.13 5.04 -4.43
CA TRP A 50 9.83 6.17 -3.80
C TRP A 50 11.30 6.23 -4.18
N ARG A 51 11.92 5.08 -4.35
CA ARG A 51 13.32 5.03 -4.80
C ARG A 51 13.49 5.63 -6.19
N ASN A 52 12.52 5.39 -7.07
CA ASN A 52 12.63 5.79 -8.46
C ASN A 52 12.15 7.22 -8.74
N VAL A 53 11.51 7.85 -7.78
CA VAL A 53 10.95 9.20 -7.96
C VAL A 53 12.02 10.28 -7.80
N GLU A 54 13.12 9.99 -7.20
CA GLU A 54 14.21 10.94 -7.07
C GLU A 54 14.96 11.14 -8.41
#